data_f04952844835831f7518cb39d0e4da8b
#
_entry.id   f04952844835831f7518cb39d0e4da8b
#
_cell.length_a   1.000
_cell.length_b   1.000
_cell.length_c   1.000
_cell.angle_alpha   90.00
_cell.angle_beta   90.00
_cell.angle_gamma   90.00
#
_symmetry.space_group_name_H-M   'P 1'
#
loop_
_entity.id
_entity.type
_entity.pdbx_description
1 polymer ?
#
loop_
_entity_poly.entity_id
_entity_poly.type
_entity_poly.pdbx_seq_one_letter_code
_entity_poly.pdbx_strand_id
1 'polypeptide(L)'
;MAKAHGVAITSATLRDINLPTDPNSAKQEHSDNWQSAMQITGASHLPHPAIFSIHDSPFDYKNQTCILIVTDIARERPAATGAAMAALMKEAGGGSLGLFTAIQRLRAIYPYLAGQLASADIPLYAQHIDQMNLQTLLQLFRADKNSCLVGTDAVRDGIDVPGQALRMILYDRVPWPRPDMLFKARAKWIGKNELTDRLTRMKLRQAFGRLIRRADDKGIFVMLDSRLPTRLTSAFPSDVTIERLPLADALFQVRDFLGRQDEL
;
A
#
# COMPACT_ATOMS: atom_id res chain seq x y z
N MET A 1 -7.54 -36.02 1.33
CA MET A 1 -6.42 -35.15 0.93
C MET A 1 -5.28 -36.04 0.48
N ALA A 2 -4.73 -35.81 -0.71
CA ALA A 2 -3.51 -36.51 -1.13
C ALA A 2 -2.38 -36.14 -0.14
N LYS A 3 -1.59 -37.13 0.27
CA LYS A 3 -0.44 -36.89 1.15
C LYS A 3 0.62 -36.10 0.37
N ALA A 4 0.77 -34.82 0.65
CA ALA A 4 1.86 -34.03 0.08
C ALA A 4 3.19 -34.45 0.73
N HIS A 5 4.24 -34.63 -0.07
CA HIS A 5 5.58 -34.93 0.42
C HIS A 5 6.28 -33.70 1.03
N GLY A 6 5.83 -32.50 0.69
CA GLY A 6 6.31 -31.24 1.24
C GLY A 6 5.39 -30.09 0.83
N VAL A 7 5.48 -28.97 1.57
CA VAL A 7 4.74 -27.74 1.30
C VAL A 7 5.71 -26.57 1.37
N ALA A 8 5.72 -25.73 0.33
CA ALA A 8 6.41 -24.46 0.31
C ALA A 8 5.40 -23.31 0.33
N ILE A 9 5.57 -22.35 1.23
CA ILE A 9 4.75 -21.15 1.33
C ILE A 9 5.66 -19.95 1.11
N THR A 10 5.35 -19.14 0.10
CA THR A 10 6.13 -17.95 -0.24
C THR A 10 5.26 -16.71 -0.22
N SER A 11 5.74 -15.63 0.39
CA SER A 11 5.07 -14.33 0.36
C SER A 11 6.03 -13.24 0.82
N ALA A 12 5.96 -12.06 0.19
CA ALA A 12 6.67 -10.87 0.64
C ALA A 12 6.21 -10.34 2.00
N THR A 13 5.03 -10.77 2.47
CA THR A 13 4.42 -10.32 3.73
C THR A 13 4.28 -11.44 4.77
N LEU A 14 4.96 -12.57 4.56
CA LEU A 14 4.88 -13.71 5.47
C LEU A 14 5.54 -13.39 6.82
N ARG A 15 6.73 -12.75 6.76
CA ARG A 15 7.46 -12.29 7.93
C ARG A 15 6.99 -10.90 8.33
N ASP A 16 6.66 -10.69 9.60
CA ASP A 16 6.44 -9.35 10.13
C ASP A 16 7.80 -8.72 10.52
N ILE A 17 8.01 -7.46 10.18
CA ILE A 17 9.21 -6.71 10.54
C ILE A 17 8.78 -5.65 11.55
N ASN A 18 9.09 -5.88 12.82
CA ASN A 18 8.96 -4.87 13.86
C ASN A 18 10.26 -4.04 13.89
N LEU A 19 10.12 -2.71 14.06
CA LEU A 19 11.28 -1.91 14.44
C LEU A 19 11.66 -2.29 15.88
N PRO A 20 12.96 -2.54 16.18
CA PRO A 20 13.40 -2.77 17.53
C PRO A 20 13.00 -1.60 18.41
N THR A 21 12.32 -1.89 19.51
CA THR A 21 12.05 -0.89 20.56
C THR A 21 13.25 -0.71 21.48
N ASP A 22 14.23 -1.64 21.43
CA ASP A 22 15.45 -1.63 22.22
C ASP A 22 16.65 -2.09 21.37
N PRO A 23 17.74 -1.30 21.25
CA PRO A 23 18.94 -1.66 20.49
C PRO A 23 19.64 -2.95 20.97
N ASN A 24 19.38 -3.40 22.20
CA ASN A 24 19.97 -4.61 22.77
C ASN A 24 19.18 -5.90 22.48
N SER A 25 17.99 -5.82 21.88
CA SER A 25 17.11 -6.98 21.61
C SER A 25 17.39 -7.70 20.28
N ALA A 26 18.36 -7.26 19.50
CA ALA A 26 18.64 -7.72 18.13
C ALA A 26 18.85 -9.25 17.98
N LYS A 27 19.21 -9.98 19.05
CA LYS A 27 19.41 -11.44 18.98
C LYS A 27 18.11 -12.25 19.18
N GLN A 28 17.08 -11.69 19.81
CA GLN A 28 15.81 -12.37 20.08
C GLN A 28 14.81 -12.18 18.92
N GLU A 29 15.03 -11.18 18.07
CA GLU A 29 14.13 -10.74 17.03
C GLU A 29 14.01 -11.68 15.81
N HIS A 30 15.02 -12.49 15.52
CA HIS A 30 14.96 -13.40 14.36
C HIS A 30 13.96 -14.56 14.54
N SER A 31 13.76 -15.06 15.77
CA SER A 31 12.79 -16.11 16.04
C SER A 31 11.36 -15.60 16.09
N ASP A 32 11.15 -14.39 16.63
CA ASP A 32 9.82 -13.81 16.82
C ASP A 32 9.15 -13.39 15.49
N ASN A 33 9.95 -12.98 14.52
CA ASN A 33 9.45 -12.57 13.19
C ASN A 33 8.77 -13.69 12.38
N TRP A 34 9.07 -14.96 12.67
CA TRP A 34 8.47 -16.11 12.02
C TRP A 34 7.34 -16.77 12.83
N GLN A 35 7.29 -16.54 14.13
CA GLN A 35 6.29 -17.16 15.02
C GLN A 35 4.88 -16.98 14.51
N SER A 36 4.59 -15.82 14.05
CA SER A 36 3.33 -15.43 13.49
C SER A 36 3.01 -16.11 12.13
N ALA A 37 4.01 -16.24 11.26
CA ALA A 37 3.87 -17.00 10.03
C ALA A 37 3.58 -18.48 10.33
N MET A 38 4.30 -19.05 11.30
CA MET A 38 4.08 -20.42 11.75
C MET A 38 2.66 -20.65 12.28
N GLN A 39 2.16 -19.71 13.08
CA GLN A 39 0.79 -19.79 13.62
C GLN A 39 -0.28 -19.69 12.52
N ILE A 40 -0.12 -18.75 11.57
CA ILE A 40 -1.12 -18.53 10.50
C ILE A 40 -1.14 -19.68 9.51
N THR A 41 0.02 -20.23 9.17
CA THR A 41 0.16 -21.34 8.22
C THR A 41 -0.11 -22.70 8.85
N GLY A 42 -0.16 -22.78 10.19
CA GLY A 42 -0.26 -24.04 10.93
C GLY A 42 1.06 -24.79 11.03
N ALA A 43 2.19 -24.19 10.61
CA ALA A 43 3.50 -24.84 10.65
C ALA A 43 3.93 -25.20 12.07
N SER A 44 3.44 -24.49 13.10
CA SER A 44 3.68 -24.79 14.52
C SER A 44 3.10 -26.14 14.98
N HIS A 45 2.19 -26.74 14.18
CA HIS A 45 1.58 -28.05 14.47
C HIS A 45 2.21 -29.20 13.70
N LEU A 46 3.24 -28.93 12.90
CA LEU A 46 3.94 -29.97 12.15
C LEU A 46 4.90 -30.76 13.05
N PRO A 47 5.08 -32.08 12.81
CA PRO A 47 6.00 -32.90 13.60
C PRO A 47 7.47 -32.54 13.37
N HIS A 48 7.79 -31.91 12.24
CA HIS A 48 9.14 -31.42 11.92
C HIS A 48 9.17 -29.91 11.88
N PRO A 49 10.26 -29.27 12.33
CA PRO A 49 10.40 -27.82 12.28
C PRO A 49 10.37 -27.32 10.83
N ALA A 50 9.72 -26.15 10.63
CA ALA A 50 9.73 -25.48 9.34
C ALA A 50 11.12 -24.89 9.03
N ILE A 51 11.51 -24.93 7.76
CA ILE A 51 12.73 -24.28 7.27
C ILE A 51 12.34 -22.90 6.77
N PHE A 52 13.08 -21.87 7.19
CA PHE A 52 12.84 -20.49 6.79
C PHE A 52 13.94 -20.01 5.85
N SER A 53 13.53 -19.24 4.84
CA SER A 53 14.45 -18.58 3.91
C SER A 53 14.00 -17.14 3.68
N ILE A 54 14.96 -16.22 3.65
CA ILE A 54 14.78 -14.80 3.37
C ILE A 54 15.58 -14.50 2.12
N HIS A 55 14.93 -13.83 1.17
CA HIS A 55 15.56 -13.35 -0.04
C HIS A 55 15.35 -11.85 -0.15
N ASP A 56 16.43 -11.11 -0.34
CA ASP A 56 16.36 -9.67 -0.55
C ASP A 56 15.72 -9.36 -1.90
N SER A 57 15.07 -8.21 -1.97
CA SER A 57 14.50 -7.72 -3.21
C SER A 57 15.63 -7.27 -4.15
N PRO A 58 15.54 -7.58 -5.47
CA PRO A 58 16.54 -7.10 -6.43
C PRO A 58 16.36 -5.62 -6.82
N PHE A 59 15.32 -4.95 -6.30
CA PHE A 59 14.99 -3.57 -6.68
C PHE A 59 15.72 -2.54 -5.81
N ASP A 60 16.17 -1.45 -6.43
CA ASP A 60 16.75 -0.28 -5.78
C ASP A 60 15.66 0.67 -5.28
N TYR A 61 14.94 0.27 -4.23
CA TYR A 61 13.84 1.06 -3.70
C TYR A 61 14.24 2.48 -3.30
N LYS A 62 15.47 2.69 -2.86
CA LYS A 62 15.99 4.00 -2.46
C LYS A 62 15.91 5.04 -3.59
N ASN A 63 16.26 4.63 -4.82
CA ASN A 63 16.27 5.52 -5.97
C ASN A 63 14.99 5.41 -6.81
N GLN A 64 14.25 4.31 -6.67
CA GLN A 64 13.04 4.05 -7.45
C GLN A 64 11.77 4.52 -6.76
N THR A 65 11.79 4.79 -5.44
CA THR A 65 10.58 5.12 -4.70
C THR A 65 10.79 6.24 -3.69
N CYS A 66 9.72 6.99 -3.42
CA CYS A 66 9.64 7.82 -2.23
C CYS A 66 8.26 7.69 -1.56
N ILE A 67 8.18 8.04 -0.29
CA ILE A 67 6.97 7.94 0.51
C ILE A 67 6.67 9.30 1.10
N LEU A 68 5.49 9.84 0.78
CA LEU A 68 5.02 11.14 1.24
C LEU A 68 3.83 10.97 2.18
N ILE A 69 3.90 11.58 3.35
CA ILE A 69 2.80 11.64 4.31
C ILE A 69 2.33 13.09 4.38
N VAL A 70 1.17 13.37 3.80
CA VAL A 70 0.62 14.72 3.73
C VAL A 70 0.02 15.11 5.08
N THR A 71 0.40 16.29 5.60
CA THR A 71 0.14 16.65 7.00
C THR A 71 -1.02 17.61 7.22
N ASP A 72 -1.42 18.38 6.22
CA ASP A 72 -2.34 19.52 6.33
C ASP A 72 -3.74 19.27 5.70
N ILE A 73 -4.08 18.03 5.34
CA ILE A 73 -5.39 17.71 4.79
C ILE A 73 -6.43 17.55 5.91
N ALA A 74 -7.53 18.27 5.77
CA ALA A 74 -8.70 18.12 6.64
C ALA A 74 -9.45 16.82 6.31
N ARG A 75 -8.95 15.71 6.83
CA ARG A 75 -9.36 14.32 6.50
C ARG A 75 -10.85 14.04 6.71
N GLU A 76 -11.54 14.81 7.56
CA GLU A 76 -12.98 14.66 7.79
C GLU A 76 -13.83 15.35 6.72
N ARG A 77 -13.21 16.15 5.85
CA ARG A 77 -13.87 16.87 4.75
C ARG A 77 -13.65 16.13 3.42
N PRO A 78 -14.68 15.47 2.84
CA PRO A 78 -14.54 14.75 1.57
C PRO A 78 -14.03 15.65 0.43
N ALA A 79 -14.49 16.92 0.36
CA ALA A 79 -14.06 17.87 -0.65
C ALA A 79 -12.55 18.15 -0.58
N ALA A 80 -11.99 18.36 0.62
CA ALA A 80 -10.56 18.61 0.80
C ALA A 80 -9.71 17.38 0.41
N THR A 81 -10.15 16.19 0.82
CA THR A 81 -9.47 14.94 0.43
C THR A 81 -9.54 14.71 -1.08
N GLY A 82 -10.71 14.93 -1.70
CA GLY A 82 -10.88 14.75 -3.15
C GLY A 82 -10.04 15.74 -3.96
N ALA A 83 -9.99 17.01 -3.53
CA ALA A 83 -9.16 18.03 -4.17
C ALA A 83 -7.67 17.71 -4.06
N ALA A 84 -7.20 17.28 -2.88
CA ALA A 84 -5.81 16.89 -2.68
C ALA A 84 -5.41 15.66 -3.51
N MET A 85 -6.27 14.63 -3.55
CA MET A 85 -6.05 13.45 -4.41
C MET A 85 -5.98 13.84 -5.88
N ALA A 86 -6.91 14.65 -6.36
CA ALA A 86 -6.94 15.12 -7.76
C ALA A 86 -5.68 15.93 -8.10
N ALA A 87 -5.24 16.82 -7.22
CA ALA A 87 -4.03 17.60 -7.42
C ALA A 87 -2.79 16.69 -7.56
N LEU A 88 -2.62 15.74 -6.65
CA LEU A 88 -1.51 14.77 -6.70
C LEU A 88 -1.56 13.89 -7.96
N MET A 89 -2.74 13.39 -8.35
CA MET A 89 -2.93 12.58 -9.55
C MET A 89 -2.64 13.38 -10.84
N LYS A 90 -2.96 14.67 -10.85
CA LYS A 90 -2.61 15.58 -11.96
C LYS A 90 -1.11 15.81 -12.05
N GLU A 91 -0.44 16.07 -10.93
CA GLU A 91 1.02 16.24 -10.90
C GLU A 91 1.77 14.97 -11.34
N ALA A 92 1.22 13.80 -11.04
CA ALA A 92 1.74 12.53 -11.54
C ALA A 92 1.43 12.28 -13.03
N GLY A 93 0.60 13.11 -13.68
CA GLY A 93 0.15 12.89 -15.06
C GLY A 93 -0.75 11.65 -15.19
N GLY A 94 -1.50 11.27 -14.18
CA GLY A 94 -2.26 10.00 -14.11
C GLY A 94 -1.41 8.83 -13.60
N GLY A 95 -1.63 7.60 -14.12
CA GLY A 95 -0.95 6.38 -13.68
C GLY A 95 -1.08 6.16 -12.16
N SER A 96 -2.23 6.48 -11.59
CA SER A 96 -2.40 6.59 -10.15
C SER A 96 -3.50 5.69 -9.62
N LEU A 97 -3.22 5.02 -8.49
CA LEU A 97 -4.17 4.19 -7.77
C LEU A 97 -4.56 4.84 -6.44
N GLY A 98 -5.83 5.24 -6.29
CA GLY A 98 -6.40 5.72 -5.03
C GLY A 98 -7.06 4.60 -4.24
N LEU A 99 -6.55 4.32 -3.03
CA LEU A 99 -7.05 3.28 -2.14
C LEU A 99 -7.84 3.87 -0.98
N PHE A 100 -9.09 3.41 -0.86
CA PHE A 100 -10.02 3.86 0.17
C PHE A 100 -10.27 2.77 1.20
N THR A 101 -10.35 3.18 2.46
CA THR A 101 -10.59 2.27 3.58
C THR A 101 -12.06 1.83 3.72
N ALA A 102 -12.99 2.53 3.02
CA ALA A 102 -14.42 2.21 3.01
C ALA A 102 -15.10 2.67 1.72
N ILE A 103 -16.07 1.88 1.24
CA ILE A 103 -16.87 2.19 0.04
C ILE A 103 -17.64 3.51 0.21
N GLN A 104 -18.23 3.75 1.39
CA GLN A 104 -18.96 4.98 1.66
C GLN A 104 -18.07 6.22 1.53
N ARG A 105 -16.80 6.09 1.94
CA ARG A 105 -15.85 7.18 1.86
C ARG A 105 -15.42 7.44 0.41
N LEU A 106 -15.18 6.38 -0.35
CA LEU A 106 -14.93 6.49 -1.80
C LEU A 106 -16.09 7.23 -2.48
N ARG A 107 -17.34 6.83 -2.23
CA ARG A 107 -18.53 7.48 -2.81
C ARG A 107 -18.68 8.94 -2.41
N ALA A 108 -18.32 9.30 -1.18
CA ALA A 108 -18.39 10.68 -0.71
C ALA A 108 -17.30 11.59 -1.32
N ILE A 109 -16.14 11.05 -1.66
CA ILE A 109 -15.00 11.79 -2.19
C ILE A 109 -15.02 11.84 -3.72
N TYR A 110 -15.53 10.81 -4.37
CA TYR A 110 -15.54 10.63 -5.83
C TYR A 110 -16.02 11.86 -6.62
N PRO A 111 -17.14 12.53 -6.29
CA PRO A 111 -17.60 13.68 -7.08
C PRO A 111 -16.57 14.82 -7.15
N TYR A 112 -15.86 15.07 -6.05
CA TYR A 112 -14.82 16.10 -5.99
C TYR A 112 -13.55 15.73 -6.76
N LEU A 113 -13.22 14.44 -6.77
CA LEU A 113 -12.09 13.89 -7.50
C LEU A 113 -12.38 13.87 -9.01
N ALA A 114 -13.51 13.30 -9.40
CA ALA A 114 -13.89 13.08 -10.80
C ALA A 114 -13.99 14.39 -11.59
N GLY A 115 -14.65 15.42 -11.04
CA GLY A 115 -14.77 16.71 -11.70
C GLY A 115 -13.44 17.39 -11.97
N GLN A 116 -12.48 17.26 -11.07
CA GLN A 116 -11.14 17.86 -11.24
C GLN A 116 -10.25 17.08 -12.21
N LEU A 117 -10.35 15.75 -12.25
CA LEU A 117 -9.60 14.94 -13.21
C LEU A 117 -10.17 15.08 -14.62
N ALA A 118 -11.50 15.12 -14.76
CA ALA A 118 -12.17 15.37 -16.05
C ALA A 118 -11.75 16.72 -16.67
N SER A 119 -11.59 17.78 -15.85
CA SER A 119 -11.10 19.09 -16.34
C SER A 119 -9.64 19.09 -16.80
N ALA A 120 -8.90 18.02 -16.52
CA ALA A 120 -7.50 17.81 -16.93
C ALA A 120 -7.36 16.69 -17.96
N ASP A 121 -8.45 16.21 -18.56
CA ASP A 121 -8.50 15.09 -19.50
C ASP A 121 -7.83 13.80 -19.01
N ILE A 122 -7.89 13.56 -17.68
CA ILE A 122 -7.38 12.35 -17.05
C ILE A 122 -8.53 11.39 -16.79
N PRO A 123 -8.59 10.22 -17.46
CA PRO A 123 -9.62 9.22 -17.23
C PRO A 123 -9.58 8.68 -15.80
N LEU A 124 -10.75 8.55 -15.17
CA LEU A 124 -10.90 8.00 -13.83
C LEU A 124 -11.83 6.80 -13.84
N TYR A 125 -11.32 5.65 -13.44
CA TYR A 125 -12.08 4.43 -13.22
C TYR A 125 -12.34 4.25 -11.72
N ALA A 126 -13.55 3.82 -11.34
CA ALA A 126 -13.93 3.76 -9.94
C ALA A 126 -14.66 2.47 -9.58
N GLN A 127 -14.04 1.62 -8.78
CA GLN A 127 -14.68 0.44 -8.20
C GLN A 127 -15.89 0.85 -7.34
N HIS A 128 -16.97 0.10 -7.40
CA HIS A 128 -18.25 0.36 -6.69
C HIS A 128 -19.05 1.59 -7.15
N ILE A 129 -18.60 2.26 -8.20
CA ILE A 129 -19.28 3.40 -8.83
C ILE A 129 -19.57 3.06 -10.29
N ASP A 130 -18.54 2.72 -11.06
CA ASP A 130 -18.70 2.28 -12.44
C ASP A 130 -19.37 0.91 -12.48
N GLN A 131 -20.30 0.75 -13.45
CA GLN A 131 -21.04 -0.51 -13.65
C GLN A 131 -20.20 -1.55 -14.39
N MET A 132 -19.00 -1.80 -13.91
CA MET A 132 -18.04 -2.73 -14.48
C MET A 132 -17.50 -3.66 -13.39
N ASN A 133 -17.14 -4.88 -13.78
CA ASN A 133 -16.44 -5.78 -12.85
C ASN A 133 -14.99 -5.32 -12.65
N LEU A 134 -14.38 -5.77 -11.56
CA LEU A 134 -13.02 -5.39 -11.18
C LEU A 134 -11.98 -5.73 -12.26
N GLN A 135 -12.13 -6.86 -12.95
CA GLN A 135 -11.17 -7.28 -13.97
C GLN A 135 -11.20 -6.34 -15.18
N THR A 136 -12.37 -5.89 -15.60
CA THR A 136 -12.51 -4.91 -16.68
C THR A 136 -11.88 -3.57 -16.29
N LEU A 137 -12.13 -3.08 -15.07
CA LEU A 137 -11.51 -1.84 -14.56
C LEU A 137 -9.98 -1.93 -14.54
N LEU A 138 -9.42 -3.07 -14.10
CA LEU A 138 -7.99 -3.31 -14.10
C LEU A 138 -7.40 -3.39 -15.50
N GLN A 139 -8.14 -3.96 -16.48
CA GLN A 139 -7.71 -4.01 -17.88
C GLN A 139 -7.67 -2.62 -18.51
N LEU A 140 -8.70 -1.80 -18.29
CA LEU A 140 -8.75 -0.42 -18.78
C LEU A 140 -7.61 0.43 -18.18
N PHE A 141 -7.43 0.35 -16.87
CA PHE A 141 -6.34 1.05 -16.17
C PHE A 141 -4.96 0.61 -16.66
N ARG A 142 -4.76 -0.68 -16.95
CA ARG A 142 -3.49 -1.19 -17.51
C ARG A 142 -3.24 -0.73 -18.93
N ALA A 143 -4.30 -0.60 -19.74
CA ALA A 143 -4.19 -0.21 -21.14
C ALA A 143 -3.89 1.29 -21.33
N ASP A 144 -4.34 2.12 -20.39
CA ASP A 144 -4.15 3.58 -20.43
C ASP A 144 -3.24 4.04 -19.28
N LYS A 145 -1.97 4.28 -19.61
CA LYS A 145 -0.93 4.72 -18.68
C LYS A 145 -1.20 6.07 -18.00
N ASN A 146 -2.10 6.89 -18.57
CA ASN A 146 -2.43 8.22 -18.04
C ASN A 146 -3.75 8.23 -17.26
N SER A 147 -4.43 7.09 -17.17
CA SER A 147 -5.66 6.97 -16.39
C SER A 147 -5.40 6.86 -14.89
N CYS A 148 -6.44 7.06 -14.09
CA CYS A 148 -6.45 6.82 -12.66
C CYS A 148 -7.48 5.74 -12.31
N LEU A 149 -7.20 4.97 -11.27
CA LEU A 149 -8.14 3.99 -10.72
C LEU A 149 -8.34 4.25 -9.24
N VAL A 150 -9.59 4.21 -8.78
CA VAL A 150 -9.90 4.29 -7.35
C VAL A 150 -10.70 3.07 -6.90
N GLY A 151 -10.41 2.60 -5.70
CA GLY A 151 -11.11 1.44 -5.14
C GLY A 151 -10.73 1.12 -3.70
N THR A 152 -11.03 -0.09 -3.27
CA THR A 152 -10.78 -0.59 -1.91
C THR A 152 -9.72 -1.70 -1.92
N ASP A 153 -9.57 -2.40 -0.81
CA ASP A 153 -8.58 -3.49 -0.65
C ASP A 153 -8.62 -4.52 -1.80
N ALA A 154 -9.79 -4.78 -2.41
CA ALA A 154 -9.91 -5.72 -3.52
C ALA A 154 -9.14 -5.27 -4.77
N VAL A 155 -9.07 -3.96 -5.05
CA VAL A 155 -8.23 -3.42 -6.14
C VAL A 155 -6.76 -3.63 -5.82
N ARG A 156 -6.31 -3.30 -4.60
CA ARG A 156 -4.93 -3.51 -4.16
C ARG A 156 -4.48 -4.96 -4.35
N ASP A 157 -5.32 -5.92 -3.99
CA ASP A 157 -4.99 -7.34 -4.05
C ASP A 157 -4.97 -7.88 -5.49
N GLY A 158 -5.84 -7.34 -6.36
CA GLY A 158 -5.98 -7.76 -7.76
C GLY A 158 -5.05 -7.04 -8.75
N ILE A 159 -4.40 -5.93 -8.33
CA ILE A 159 -3.60 -5.13 -9.27
C ILE A 159 -2.25 -5.75 -9.54
N ASP A 160 -1.93 -5.91 -10.82
CA ASP A 160 -0.61 -6.24 -11.33
C ASP A 160 -0.39 -5.46 -12.62
N VAL A 161 0.18 -4.26 -12.46
CA VAL A 161 0.35 -3.27 -13.53
C VAL A 161 1.80 -2.80 -13.49
N PRO A 162 2.65 -3.27 -14.41
CA PRO A 162 4.04 -2.85 -14.49
C PRO A 162 4.19 -1.52 -15.24
N GLY A 163 5.28 -0.85 -14.98
CA GLY A 163 5.71 0.34 -15.73
C GLY A 163 4.89 1.59 -15.41
N GLN A 164 4.89 2.51 -16.33
CA GLN A 164 4.31 3.85 -16.18
C GLN A 164 2.80 3.88 -15.92
N ALA A 165 2.07 2.80 -16.16
CA ALA A 165 0.64 2.74 -15.89
C ALA A 165 0.31 2.75 -14.38
N LEU A 166 1.28 2.43 -13.49
CA LEU A 166 1.13 2.59 -12.04
C LEU A 166 2.39 3.22 -11.45
N ARG A 167 2.42 4.55 -11.37
CA ARG A 167 3.53 5.33 -10.82
C ARG A 167 3.21 6.03 -9.51
N MET A 168 1.95 6.00 -9.07
CA MET A 168 1.58 6.52 -7.75
C MET A 168 0.48 5.69 -7.09
N ILE A 169 0.63 5.44 -5.80
CA ILE A 169 -0.40 4.85 -4.95
C ILE A 169 -0.72 5.83 -3.83
N LEU A 170 -2.01 6.15 -3.66
CA LEU A 170 -2.49 7.04 -2.62
C LEU A 170 -3.44 6.31 -1.69
N TYR A 171 -3.26 6.46 -0.38
CA TYR A 171 -4.25 6.10 0.62
C TYR A 171 -4.97 7.33 1.16
N ASP A 172 -6.29 7.25 1.24
CA ASP A 172 -7.12 8.30 1.86
C ASP A 172 -6.93 8.36 3.38
N ARG A 173 -6.72 7.21 4.00
CA ARG A 173 -6.50 7.03 5.45
C ARG A 173 -5.62 5.82 5.72
N VAL A 174 -5.05 5.78 6.92
CA VAL A 174 -4.35 4.57 7.42
C VAL A 174 -5.32 3.37 7.36
N PRO A 175 -4.92 2.25 6.70
CA PRO A 175 -5.80 1.11 6.44
C PRO A 175 -5.94 0.19 7.67
N TRP A 176 -6.48 0.72 8.77
CA TRP A 176 -6.72 -0.06 9.98
C TRP A 176 -7.58 -1.29 9.69
N PRO A 177 -7.33 -2.44 10.35
CA PRO A 177 -8.17 -3.63 10.19
C PRO A 177 -9.57 -3.39 10.77
N ARG A 178 -10.56 -4.02 10.16
CA ARG A 178 -11.92 -4.01 10.71
C ARG A 178 -12.02 -4.99 11.88
N PRO A 179 -12.69 -4.62 12.98
CA PRO A 179 -12.84 -5.47 14.15
C PRO A 179 -13.97 -6.52 13.95
N ASP A 180 -13.82 -7.37 12.92
CA ASP A 180 -14.72 -8.49 12.67
C ASP A 180 -14.54 -9.64 13.69
N MET A 181 -15.29 -10.72 13.54
CA MET A 181 -15.22 -11.85 14.45
C MET A 181 -13.85 -12.53 14.44
N LEU A 182 -13.24 -12.67 13.27
CA LEU A 182 -11.93 -13.29 13.13
C LEU A 182 -10.83 -12.42 13.78
N PHE A 183 -10.88 -11.10 13.55
CA PHE A 183 -10.00 -10.17 14.23
C PHE A 183 -10.15 -10.27 15.76
N LYS A 184 -11.39 -10.25 16.28
CA LYS A 184 -11.64 -10.35 17.72
C LYS A 184 -11.13 -11.67 18.32
N ALA A 185 -11.29 -12.77 17.61
CA ALA A 185 -10.77 -14.07 18.03
C ALA A 185 -9.24 -14.07 18.09
N ARG A 186 -8.57 -13.62 17.03
CA ARG A 186 -7.11 -13.53 16.98
C ARG A 186 -6.51 -12.55 17.98
N ALA A 187 -7.19 -11.42 18.22
CA ALA A 187 -6.75 -10.41 19.18
C ALA A 187 -6.71 -10.92 20.64
N LYS A 188 -7.47 -11.95 20.98
CA LYS A 188 -7.38 -12.60 22.30
C LYS A 188 -6.07 -13.35 22.52
N TRP A 189 -5.44 -13.81 21.44
CA TRP A 189 -4.20 -14.60 21.50
C TRP A 189 -2.95 -13.75 21.29
N ILE A 190 -3.01 -12.81 20.34
CA ILE A 190 -1.85 -12.01 19.89
C ILE A 190 -1.78 -10.69 20.67
N GLY A 191 -2.91 -10.19 21.16
CA GLY A 191 -3.05 -8.83 21.66
C GLY A 191 -3.63 -7.90 20.58
N LYS A 192 -4.57 -7.03 20.98
CA LYS A 192 -5.32 -6.19 20.04
C LYS A 192 -4.40 -5.20 19.29
N ASN A 193 -3.50 -4.54 20.01
CA ASN A 193 -2.64 -3.49 19.42
C ASN A 193 -1.63 -4.11 18.46
N GLU A 194 -0.98 -5.19 18.85
CA GLU A 194 -0.02 -5.90 18.02
C GLU A 194 -0.66 -6.42 16.73
N LEU A 195 -1.80 -7.10 16.84
CA LEU A 195 -2.54 -7.58 15.68
C LEU A 195 -2.98 -6.44 14.75
N THR A 196 -3.43 -5.31 15.33
CA THR A 196 -3.81 -4.10 14.56
C THR A 196 -2.62 -3.57 13.78
N ASP A 197 -1.50 -3.34 14.41
CA ASP A 197 -0.31 -2.80 13.78
C ASP A 197 0.23 -3.75 12.70
N ARG A 198 0.28 -5.03 12.98
CA ARG A 198 0.72 -6.06 12.06
C ARG A 198 -0.13 -6.13 10.79
N LEU A 199 -1.45 -6.20 10.93
CA LEU A 199 -2.35 -6.23 9.76
C LEU A 199 -2.28 -4.93 8.96
N THR A 200 -2.06 -3.80 9.63
CA THR A 200 -1.88 -2.51 8.96
C THR A 200 -0.55 -2.47 8.20
N ARG A 201 0.56 -2.88 8.81
CA ARG A 201 1.87 -3.01 8.11
C ARG A 201 1.77 -3.93 6.89
N MET A 202 1.10 -5.07 7.04
CA MET A 202 0.89 -6.00 5.93
C MET A 202 0.18 -5.32 4.74
N LYS A 203 -0.91 -4.58 5.00
CA LYS A 203 -1.65 -3.87 3.95
C LYS A 203 -0.80 -2.78 3.27
N LEU A 204 -0.07 -1.99 4.06
CA LEU A 204 0.83 -0.96 3.54
C LEU A 204 1.93 -1.58 2.65
N ARG A 205 2.58 -2.65 3.13
CA ARG A 205 3.61 -3.37 2.38
C ARG A 205 3.08 -3.99 1.10
N GLN A 206 1.89 -4.58 1.13
CA GLN A 206 1.26 -5.14 -0.06
C GLN A 206 0.97 -4.06 -1.11
N ALA A 207 0.47 -2.89 -0.68
CA ALA A 207 0.23 -1.77 -1.59
C ALA A 207 1.55 -1.21 -2.14
N PHE A 208 2.54 -0.94 -1.28
CA PHE A 208 3.85 -0.46 -1.70
C PHE A 208 4.52 -1.41 -2.70
N GLY A 209 4.46 -2.72 -2.45
CA GLY A 209 5.03 -3.74 -3.34
C GLY A 209 4.34 -3.84 -4.71
N ARG A 210 3.31 -3.03 -4.99
CA ARG A 210 2.70 -2.90 -6.32
C ARG A 210 3.36 -1.83 -7.19
N LEU A 211 4.12 -0.91 -6.59
CA LEU A 211 4.75 0.21 -7.31
C LEU A 211 5.89 -0.23 -8.22
N ILE A 212 6.74 -1.14 -7.74
CA ILE A 212 7.96 -1.54 -8.47
C ILE A 212 7.82 -2.99 -8.89
N ARG A 213 7.87 -3.23 -10.21
CA ARG A 213 7.78 -4.53 -10.88
C ARG A 213 8.95 -4.81 -11.80
N ARG A 214 9.63 -3.74 -12.24
CA ARG A 214 10.78 -3.78 -13.13
C ARG A 214 11.90 -2.92 -12.57
N ALA A 215 13.11 -3.14 -13.09
CA ALA A 215 14.29 -2.39 -12.67
C ALA A 215 14.25 -0.90 -13.08
N ASP A 216 13.44 -0.56 -14.07
CA ASP A 216 13.24 0.79 -14.60
C ASP A 216 11.98 1.49 -14.05
N ASP A 217 11.16 0.79 -13.25
CA ASP A 217 9.98 1.40 -12.63
C ASP A 217 10.39 2.46 -11.60
N LYS A 218 9.64 3.55 -11.55
CA LYS A 218 9.68 4.54 -10.46
C LYS A 218 8.26 4.78 -9.94
N GLY A 219 8.13 5.02 -8.65
CA GLY A 219 6.81 5.24 -8.08
C GLY A 219 6.81 5.94 -6.73
N ILE A 220 5.70 6.60 -6.44
CA ILE A 220 5.49 7.34 -5.20
C ILE A 220 4.33 6.73 -4.41
N PHE A 221 4.56 6.53 -3.13
CA PHE A 221 3.50 6.15 -2.19
C PHE A 221 3.07 7.38 -1.38
N VAL A 222 1.79 7.73 -1.42
CA VAL A 222 1.25 8.89 -0.72
C VAL A 222 0.22 8.47 0.33
N MET A 223 0.38 8.97 1.54
CA MET A 223 -0.58 8.81 2.63
C MET A 223 -1.22 10.16 2.95
N LEU A 224 -2.53 10.31 2.75
CA LEU A 224 -3.28 11.54 3.05
C LEU A 224 -3.75 11.62 4.51
N ASP A 225 -3.31 10.72 5.37
CA ASP A 225 -3.61 10.72 6.80
C ASP A 225 -2.32 10.98 7.60
N SER A 226 -2.18 12.20 8.11
CA SER A 226 -1.05 12.63 8.95
C SER A 226 -0.87 11.77 10.21
N ARG A 227 -1.91 11.00 10.59
CA ARG A 227 -1.93 10.14 11.78
C ARG A 227 -1.29 8.77 11.56
N LEU A 228 -0.61 8.52 10.43
CA LEU A 228 0.19 7.31 10.28
C LEU A 228 1.27 7.28 11.37
N PRO A 229 1.22 6.34 12.33
CA PRO A 229 2.21 6.28 13.40
C PRO A 229 3.58 5.88 12.86
N THR A 230 4.65 6.46 13.43
CA THR A 230 6.04 6.15 13.02
C THR A 230 6.37 4.66 13.14
N ARG A 231 5.82 3.96 14.15
CA ARG A 231 6.01 2.51 14.30
C ARG A 231 5.48 1.66 13.14
N LEU A 232 4.60 2.22 12.29
CA LEU A 232 4.10 1.53 11.09
C LEU A 232 4.95 1.80 9.85
N THR A 233 5.93 2.70 9.90
CA THR A 233 6.82 2.97 8.78
C THR A 233 7.75 1.79 8.47
N SER A 234 7.93 0.85 9.42
CA SER A 234 8.58 -0.44 9.17
C SER A 234 7.86 -1.34 8.15
N ALA A 235 6.68 -0.95 7.69
CA ALA A 235 6.03 -1.58 6.54
C ALA A 235 6.81 -1.36 5.24
N PHE A 236 7.63 -0.33 5.16
CA PHE A 236 8.39 0.06 3.98
C PHE A 236 9.86 -0.38 4.12
N PRO A 237 10.60 -0.54 3.00
CA PRO A 237 12.04 -0.81 3.06
C PRO A 237 12.78 0.30 3.84
N SER A 238 13.81 -0.07 4.57
CA SER A 238 14.54 0.82 5.48
C SER A 238 15.36 1.91 4.78
N ASP A 239 15.67 1.71 3.52
CA ASP A 239 16.46 2.59 2.66
C ASP A 239 15.61 3.61 1.89
N VAL A 240 14.27 3.50 1.96
CA VAL A 240 13.35 4.44 1.27
C VAL A 240 13.17 5.71 2.09
N THR A 241 13.24 6.85 1.40
CA THR A 241 12.95 8.16 2.01
C THR A 241 11.47 8.31 2.36
N ILE A 242 11.19 8.66 3.61
CA ILE A 242 9.83 8.92 4.11
C ILE A 242 9.76 10.36 4.60
N GLU A 243 8.94 11.18 3.95
CA GLU A 243 8.79 12.58 4.26
C GLU A 243 7.38 12.91 4.77
N ARG A 244 7.32 13.84 5.74
CA ARG A 244 6.07 14.39 6.26
C ARG A 244 6.02 15.86 5.90
N LEU A 245 5.15 16.23 4.96
CA LEU A 245 5.10 17.58 4.40
C LEU A 245 3.66 18.06 4.17
N PRO A 246 3.44 19.37 4.06
CA PRO A 246 2.17 19.92 3.58
C PRO A 246 1.92 19.54 2.11
N LEU A 247 0.66 19.65 1.68
CA LEU A 247 0.25 19.29 0.32
C LEU A 247 1.05 20.03 -0.77
N ALA A 248 1.33 21.31 -0.56
CA ALA A 248 2.06 22.11 -1.55
C ALA A 248 3.45 21.54 -1.84
N ASP A 249 4.18 21.15 -0.79
CA ASP A 249 5.51 20.54 -0.92
C ASP A 249 5.42 19.12 -1.47
N ALA A 250 4.37 18.36 -1.11
CA ALA A 250 4.12 17.04 -1.68
C ALA A 250 3.87 17.10 -3.20
N LEU A 251 3.14 18.09 -3.69
CA LEU A 251 2.94 18.31 -5.13
C LEU A 251 4.27 18.59 -5.84
N PHE A 252 5.11 19.44 -5.24
CA PHE A 252 6.44 19.71 -5.79
C PHE A 252 7.29 18.44 -5.86
N GLN A 253 7.33 17.65 -4.79
CA GLN A 253 8.06 16.38 -4.75
C GLN A 253 7.56 15.37 -5.77
N VAL A 254 6.24 15.26 -5.97
CA VAL A 254 5.68 14.37 -7.00
C VAL A 254 6.16 14.78 -8.39
N ARG A 255 6.10 16.07 -8.72
CA ARG A 255 6.55 16.60 -9.99
C ARG A 255 8.05 16.37 -10.20
N ASP A 256 8.89 16.73 -9.23
CA ASP A 256 10.35 16.59 -9.32
C ASP A 256 10.76 15.12 -9.47
N PHE A 257 10.18 14.23 -8.67
CA PHE A 257 10.53 12.81 -8.68
C PHE A 257 10.10 12.08 -9.96
N LEU A 258 8.89 12.35 -10.46
CA LEU A 258 8.33 11.70 -11.65
C LEU A 258 8.69 12.44 -12.94
N GLY A 259 8.87 13.77 -12.92
CA GLY A 259 9.19 14.58 -14.08
C GLY A 259 10.59 14.34 -14.65
N ARG A 260 11.51 13.82 -13.85
CA ARG A 260 12.85 13.40 -14.32
C ARG A 260 12.84 12.16 -15.22
N GLN A 261 11.68 11.57 -15.47
CA GLN A 261 11.55 10.41 -16.36
C GLN A 261 11.46 10.80 -17.85
N ASP A 262 11.10 12.03 -18.16
CA ASP A 262 10.90 12.49 -19.55
C ASP A 262 12.20 13.01 -20.20
N GLU A 263 13.32 13.08 -19.46
CA GLU A 263 14.60 13.64 -19.93
C GLU A 263 15.70 12.59 -20.18
N LEU A 264 15.37 11.29 -20.12
CA LEU A 264 16.28 10.19 -20.45
C LEU A 264 15.72 9.32 -21.58
#